data_5c2d7741958977ab0755176c76d235f5
#
_entry.id   5c2d7741958977ab0755176c76d235f5
#
_cell.length_a   1.000
_cell.length_b   1.000
_cell.length_c   1.000
_cell.angle_alpha   90.00
_cell.angle_beta   90.00
_cell.angle_gamma   90.00
#
_symmetry.space_group_name_H-M   'P 1'
#
loop_
_entity.id
_entity.type
_entity.pdbx_description
1 polymer ?
#
loop_
_entity_poly.entity_id
_entity_poly.type
_entity_poly.pdbx_seq_one_letter_code
_entity_poly.pdbx_strand_id
1 'polypeptide(L)'
;DRIGFVQTTVNIPTQMPSSIDDIDVETAHKYKDLHEAGKDAEIPYNAMMLTTIVAEALRICRFENGPEYIPMSLTAFKIGDVAFVGIPGEPFNGVSKGLKAAEGWKMVCPVCLTNGSTGYFPMQDSYEEGGYEARSSEFKAGVAELIIEEGRKLMEKV
;
A
#
# COMPACT_ATOMS: atom_id res chain seq x y z
N ASP A 1 8.64 7.26 -30.63
CA ASP A 1 9.85 6.53 -30.21
C ASP A 1 9.50 5.11 -29.75
N ARG A 2 10.43 4.15 -29.99
CA ARG A 2 10.21 2.74 -29.60
C ARG A 2 10.43 2.47 -28.10
N ILE A 3 11.17 3.35 -27.43
CA ILE A 3 11.48 3.25 -26.00
C ILE A 3 11.13 4.60 -25.36
N GLY A 4 10.47 4.55 -24.24
CA GLY A 4 10.13 5.73 -23.45
C GLY A 4 10.20 5.42 -21.95
N PHE A 5 10.46 6.44 -21.14
CA PHE A 5 10.49 6.34 -19.68
C PHE A 5 9.98 7.65 -19.08
N VAL A 6 9.17 7.54 -18.04
CA VAL A 6 8.71 8.66 -17.23
C VAL A 6 8.59 8.22 -15.77
N GLN A 7 8.86 9.14 -14.87
CA GLN A 7 8.72 8.96 -13.43
C GLN A 7 7.98 10.16 -12.83
N THR A 8 7.19 9.90 -11.81
CA THR A 8 6.54 10.93 -11.00
C THR A 8 6.60 10.58 -9.53
N THR A 9 6.49 11.59 -8.68
CA THR A 9 6.29 11.39 -7.23
C THR A 9 4.89 11.87 -6.88
N VAL A 10 4.13 11.00 -6.21
CA VAL A 10 2.77 11.26 -5.74
C VAL A 10 2.78 11.23 -4.22
N ASN A 11 2.18 12.23 -3.58
CA ASN A 11 2.00 12.22 -2.13
C ASN A 11 0.78 11.38 -1.77
N ILE A 12 1.00 10.25 -1.12
CA ILE A 12 -0.06 9.31 -0.75
C ILE A 12 -0.48 9.56 0.71
N PRO A 13 -1.79 9.73 1.00
CA PRO A 13 -2.27 9.88 2.37
C PRO A 13 -1.95 8.64 3.22
N THR A 14 -1.50 8.88 4.46
CA THR A 14 -1.18 7.81 5.41
C THR A 14 -2.42 7.33 6.16
N GLN A 15 -2.37 6.08 6.62
CA GLN A 15 -3.41 5.49 7.45
C GLN A 15 -3.21 5.90 8.91
N MET A 16 -3.70 7.09 9.26
CA MET A 16 -3.76 7.58 10.64
C MET A 16 -4.72 6.72 11.47
N PRO A 17 -4.56 6.64 12.81
CA PRO A 17 -5.52 5.96 13.68
C PRO A 17 -6.96 6.45 13.42
N SER A 18 -7.90 5.53 13.35
CA SER A 18 -9.30 5.83 12.99
C SER A 18 -10.29 4.85 13.64
N SER A 19 -11.58 5.10 13.45
CA SER A 19 -12.66 4.27 14.00
C SER A 19 -12.81 2.90 13.32
N ILE A 20 -12.10 2.64 12.23
CA ILE A 20 -12.10 1.32 11.57
C ILE A 20 -11.00 0.39 12.12
N ASP A 21 -10.11 0.92 12.96
CA ASP A 21 -9.07 0.11 13.60
C ASP A 21 -9.69 -0.85 14.63
N ASP A 22 -9.12 -2.04 14.77
CA ASP A 22 -9.59 -3.06 15.69
C ASP A 22 -9.19 -2.74 17.15
N ILE A 23 -8.17 -1.89 17.33
CA ILE A 23 -7.66 -1.45 18.62
C ILE A 23 -7.48 0.08 18.65
N ASP A 24 -7.61 0.66 19.84
CA ASP A 24 -7.32 2.08 20.07
C ASP A 24 -5.82 2.35 20.27
N VAL A 25 -5.46 3.63 20.32
CA VAL A 25 -4.07 4.09 20.46
C VAL A 25 -3.42 3.59 21.76
N GLU A 26 -4.17 3.60 22.90
CA GLU A 26 -3.64 3.15 24.18
C GLU A 26 -3.33 1.65 24.15
N THR A 27 -4.24 0.86 23.61
CA THR A 27 -4.05 -0.58 23.39
C THR A 27 -2.92 -0.86 22.44
N ALA A 28 -2.77 -0.06 21.38
CA ALA A 28 -1.69 -0.19 20.41
C ALA A 28 -0.32 -0.01 21.06
N HIS A 29 -0.14 1.01 21.89
CA HIS A 29 1.11 1.20 22.66
C HIS A 29 1.40 0.00 23.56
N LYS A 30 0.41 -0.49 24.30
CA LYS A 30 0.57 -1.67 25.15
C LYS A 30 1.02 -2.90 24.37
N TYR A 31 0.40 -3.16 23.22
CA TYR A 31 0.74 -4.35 22.41
C TYR A 31 2.09 -4.20 21.73
N LYS A 32 2.45 -3.01 21.28
CA LYS A 32 3.79 -2.71 20.80
C LYS A 32 4.85 -3.00 21.86
N ASP A 33 4.65 -2.52 23.10
CA ASP A 33 5.61 -2.74 24.20
C ASP A 33 5.75 -4.23 24.55
N LEU A 34 4.64 -4.98 24.57
CA LEU A 34 4.66 -6.44 24.76
C LEU A 34 5.43 -7.13 23.64
N HIS A 35 5.18 -6.75 22.39
CA HIS A 35 5.87 -7.33 21.24
C HIS A 35 7.38 -7.08 21.28
N GLU A 36 7.79 -5.83 21.52
CA GLU A 36 9.21 -5.46 21.64
C GLU A 36 9.92 -6.16 22.82
N ALA A 37 9.17 -6.51 23.87
CA ALA A 37 9.66 -7.30 25.00
C ALA A 37 9.66 -8.81 24.75
N GLY A 38 9.23 -9.30 23.57
CA GLY A 38 9.11 -10.72 23.26
C GLY A 38 8.00 -11.45 24.03
N LYS A 39 6.97 -10.72 24.45
CA LYS A 39 5.85 -11.19 25.28
C LYS A 39 4.54 -11.31 24.50
N ASP A 40 4.60 -11.66 23.23
CA ASP A 40 3.42 -11.79 22.36
C ASP A 40 2.34 -12.71 22.93
N ALA A 41 2.73 -13.70 23.74
CA ALA A 41 1.81 -14.61 24.42
C ALA A 41 0.89 -13.92 25.45
N GLU A 42 1.20 -12.70 25.88
CA GLU A 42 0.37 -11.90 26.79
C GLU A 42 -0.69 -11.07 26.02
N ILE A 43 -0.61 -10.99 24.68
CA ILE A 43 -1.60 -10.33 23.83
C ILE A 43 -2.79 -11.29 23.63
N PRO A 44 -4.04 -10.88 23.93
CA PRO A 44 -5.17 -11.82 24.08
C PRO A 44 -5.81 -12.20 22.74
N TYR A 45 -5.00 -12.61 21.76
CA TYR A 45 -5.45 -13.07 20.44
C TYR A 45 -4.87 -14.45 20.09
N ASN A 46 -5.59 -15.18 19.26
CA ASN A 46 -5.07 -16.44 18.72
C ASN A 46 -3.93 -16.18 17.72
N ALA A 47 -3.13 -17.21 17.43
CA ALA A 47 -1.94 -17.07 16.59
C ALA A 47 -2.21 -16.47 15.20
N MET A 48 -3.40 -16.69 14.62
CA MET A 48 -3.76 -16.14 13.31
C MET A 48 -4.01 -14.63 13.39
N MET A 49 -4.73 -14.17 14.40
CA MET A 49 -5.05 -12.76 14.62
C MET A 49 -3.87 -11.98 15.20
N LEU A 50 -3.00 -12.63 15.95
CA LEU A 50 -1.89 -11.99 16.64
C LEU A 50 -1.00 -11.21 15.70
N THR A 51 -0.62 -11.78 14.58
CA THR A 51 0.23 -11.11 13.57
C THR A 51 -0.45 -9.85 13.03
N THR A 52 -1.74 -9.91 12.75
CA THR A 52 -2.52 -8.75 12.25
C THR A 52 -2.60 -7.66 13.30
N ILE A 53 -2.94 -7.99 14.55
CA ILE A 53 -3.08 -7.03 15.65
C ILE A 53 -1.75 -6.37 16.01
N VAL A 54 -0.65 -7.12 16.01
CA VAL A 54 0.69 -6.55 16.22
C VAL A 54 1.06 -5.60 15.08
N ALA A 55 0.81 -5.98 13.84
CA ALA A 55 1.08 -5.11 12.70
C ALA A 55 0.24 -3.81 12.74
N GLU A 56 -1.03 -3.91 13.12
CA GLU A 56 -1.90 -2.76 13.33
C GLU A 56 -1.40 -1.86 14.48
N ALA A 57 -1.02 -2.44 15.62
CA ALA A 57 -0.47 -1.69 16.76
C ALA A 57 0.80 -0.90 16.36
N LEU A 58 1.72 -1.54 15.64
CA LEU A 58 2.93 -0.89 15.15
C LEU A 58 2.61 0.27 14.18
N ARG A 59 1.65 0.08 13.27
CA ARG A 59 1.18 1.12 12.35
C ARG A 59 0.53 2.28 13.12
N ILE A 60 -0.39 2.02 14.05
CA ILE A 60 -1.05 3.04 14.87
C ILE A 60 -0.01 3.88 15.60
N CYS A 61 0.92 3.26 16.33
CA CYS A 61 1.97 3.99 17.06
C CYS A 61 2.89 4.79 16.14
N ARG A 62 3.11 4.33 14.90
CA ARG A 62 3.94 5.05 13.93
C ARG A 62 3.24 6.28 13.38
N PHE A 63 1.93 6.23 13.17
CA PHE A 63 1.18 7.28 12.47
C PHE A 63 0.26 8.12 13.35
N GLU A 64 0.14 7.86 14.66
CA GLU A 64 -0.67 8.69 15.57
C GLU A 64 -0.27 10.18 15.58
N ASN A 65 1.02 10.46 15.40
CA ASN A 65 1.60 11.79 15.27
C ASN A 65 2.47 11.90 14.00
N GLY A 66 2.36 10.93 13.10
CA GLY A 66 3.24 10.77 11.95
C GLY A 66 2.84 11.61 10.76
N PRO A 67 3.59 11.52 9.64
CA PRO A 67 3.30 12.35 8.48
C PRO A 67 1.93 12.02 7.89
N GLU A 68 1.18 13.05 7.49
CA GLU A 68 -0.10 12.90 6.81
C GLU A 68 0.03 12.30 5.40
N TYR A 69 1.22 12.41 4.80
CA TYR A 69 1.51 11.95 3.45
C TYR A 69 2.90 11.33 3.37
N ILE A 70 3.04 10.30 2.55
CA ILE A 70 4.33 9.71 2.16
C ILE A 70 4.52 9.89 0.65
N PRO A 71 5.68 10.44 0.20
CA PRO A 71 5.99 10.53 -1.21
C PRO A 71 6.26 9.15 -1.80
N MET A 72 5.54 8.80 -2.88
CA MET A 72 5.67 7.55 -3.60
C MET A 72 6.15 7.80 -5.03
N SER A 73 7.19 7.11 -5.45
CA SER A 73 7.72 7.19 -6.81
C SER A 73 7.06 6.13 -7.70
N LEU A 74 6.27 6.58 -8.67
CA LEU A 74 5.72 5.72 -9.72
C LEU A 74 6.48 5.92 -11.02
N THR A 75 6.69 4.85 -11.77
CA THR A 75 7.40 4.88 -13.05
C THR A 75 6.56 4.23 -14.15
N ALA A 76 6.69 4.74 -15.36
CA ALA A 76 6.24 4.02 -16.55
C ALA A 76 7.39 3.93 -17.55
N PHE A 77 7.49 2.77 -18.17
CA PHE A 77 8.48 2.47 -19.21
C PHE A 77 7.78 1.77 -20.35
N LYS A 78 8.14 2.11 -21.61
CA LYS A 78 7.58 1.39 -22.77
C LYS A 78 8.66 0.84 -23.70
N ILE A 79 8.29 -0.26 -24.33
CA ILE A 79 9.00 -0.80 -25.51
C ILE A 79 7.96 -1.05 -26.59
N GLY A 80 7.94 -0.22 -27.63
CA GLY A 80 6.89 -0.26 -28.65
C GLY A 80 5.50 -0.04 -28.01
N ASP A 81 4.61 -1.02 -28.20
CA ASP A 81 3.23 -1.00 -27.69
C ASP A 81 3.06 -1.75 -26.34
N VAL A 82 4.17 -2.05 -25.67
CA VAL A 82 4.18 -2.70 -24.34
C VAL A 82 4.57 -1.69 -23.28
N ALA A 83 3.71 -1.50 -22.26
CA ALA A 83 3.97 -0.64 -21.12
C ALA A 83 4.30 -1.46 -19.86
N PHE A 84 5.25 -0.97 -19.07
CA PHE A 84 5.58 -1.45 -17.73
C PHE A 84 5.30 -0.33 -16.75
N VAL A 85 4.55 -0.63 -15.67
CA VAL A 85 4.25 0.34 -14.62
C VAL A 85 4.88 -0.15 -13.32
N GLY A 86 5.92 0.55 -12.87
CA GLY A 86 6.66 0.22 -11.65
C GLY A 86 5.99 0.82 -10.42
N ILE A 87 5.72 -0.02 -9.42
CA ILE A 87 5.03 0.29 -8.17
C ILE A 87 5.96 -0.09 -7.00
N PRO A 88 6.26 0.83 -6.04
CA PRO A 88 7.25 0.59 -5.00
C PRO A 88 6.67 -0.12 -3.77
N GLY A 89 5.99 -1.22 -3.96
CA GLY A 89 5.40 -2.04 -2.90
C GLY A 89 4.60 -3.20 -3.47
N GLU A 90 3.66 -3.71 -2.68
CA GLU A 90 2.89 -4.93 -2.95
C GLU A 90 1.41 -4.60 -3.21
N PRO A 91 1.04 -4.25 -4.46
CA PRO A 91 -0.34 -3.92 -4.80
C PRO A 91 -1.23 -5.17 -4.86
N PHE A 92 -2.48 -5.01 -4.43
CA PHE A 92 -3.51 -6.02 -4.64
C PHE A 92 -3.79 -6.24 -6.13
N ASN A 93 -4.31 -7.41 -6.48
CA ASN A 93 -4.63 -7.81 -7.85
C ASN A 93 -5.54 -6.81 -8.60
N GLY A 94 -6.41 -6.10 -7.87
CA GLY A 94 -7.25 -5.04 -8.44
C GLY A 94 -6.45 -3.94 -9.13
N VAL A 95 -5.27 -3.57 -8.60
CA VAL A 95 -4.37 -2.60 -9.23
C VAL A 95 -3.88 -3.10 -10.59
N SER A 96 -3.46 -4.38 -10.65
CA SER A 96 -3.04 -5.00 -11.92
C SER A 96 -4.17 -4.99 -12.96
N LYS A 97 -5.38 -5.38 -12.55
CA LYS A 97 -6.57 -5.34 -13.43
C LYS A 97 -6.87 -3.92 -13.90
N GLY A 98 -6.83 -2.95 -12.99
CA GLY A 98 -7.07 -1.55 -13.30
C GLY A 98 -6.07 -0.97 -14.31
N LEU A 99 -4.78 -1.25 -14.15
CA LEU A 99 -3.75 -0.79 -15.09
C LEU A 99 -3.85 -1.47 -16.45
N LYS A 100 -4.11 -2.79 -16.48
CA LYS A 100 -4.27 -3.57 -17.73
C LYS A 100 -5.51 -3.19 -18.53
N ALA A 101 -6.48 -2.53 -17.91
CA ALA A 101 -7.66 -2.01 -18.62
C ALA A 101 -7.41 -0.67 -19.35
N ALA A 102 -6.17 -0.14 -19.32
CA ALA A 102 -5.82 1.04 -20.10
C ALA A 102 -5.82 0.71 -21.61
N GLU A 103 -6.48 1.56 -22.38
CA GLU A 103 -6.59 1.41 -23.83
C GLU A 103 -5.29 1.87 -24.55
N GLY A 104 -5.12 1.45 -25.80
CA GLY A 104 -4.00 1.86 -26.65
C GLY A 104 -2.72 1.05 -26.48
N TRP A 105 -2.68 0.06 -25.59
CA TRP A 105 -1.54 -0.79 -25.34
C TRP A 105 -1.80 -2.24 -25.77
N LYS A 106 -0.81 -2.86 -26.43
CA LYS A 106 -0.86 -4.30 -26.73
C LYS A 106 -0.73 -5.14 -25.48
N MET A 107 0.04 -4.66 -24.51
CA MET A 107 0.23 -5.30 -23.20
C MET A 107 0.61 -4.25 -22.14
N VAL A 108 0.06 -4.39 -20.94
CA VAL A 108 0.48 -3.63 -19.76
C VAL A 108 0.99 -4.60 -18.71
N CYS A 109 2.21 -4.38 -18.22
CA CYS A 109 2.91 -5.17 -17.23
C CYS A 109 3.08 -4.34 -15.93
N PRO A 110 2.18 -4.43 -14.94
CA PRO A 110 2.44 -3.88 -13.62
C PRO A 110 3.58 -4.66 -12.95
N VAL A 111 4.52 -3.94 -12.35
CA VAL A 111 5.72 -4.50 -11.72
C VAL A 111 5.78 -4.02 -10.27
N CYS A 112 5.57 -4.93 -9.34
CA CYS A 112 5.66 -4.64 -7.91
C CYS A 112 7.12 -4.48 -7.42
N LEU A 113 7.30 -3.92 -6.23
CA LEU A 113 8.61 -3.73 -5.57
C LEU A 113 9.63 -2.98 -6.43
N THR A 114 9.16 -2.12 -7.32
CA THR A 114 10.01 -1.33 -8.21
C THR A 114 10.40 -0.02 -7.52
N ASN A 115 11.70 0.20 -7.36
CA ASN A 115 12.29 1.38 -6.72
C ASN A 115 11.92 1.54 -5.23
N GLY A 116 11.53 0.47 -4.55
CA GLY A 116 11.23 0.48 -3.13
C GLY A 116 10.33 -0.67 -2.68
N SER A 117 10.17 -0.75 -1.36
CA SER A 117 9.26 -1.67 -0.69
C SER A 117 8.57 -0.90 0.45
N THR A 118 7.42 -0.30 0.15
CA THR A 118 6.67 0.55 1.07
C THR A 118 5.43 -0.15 1.64
N GLY A 119 5.42 -1.50 1.65
CA GLY A 119 4.33 -2.32 2.16
C GLY A 119 3.21 -2.54 1.14
N TYR A 120 2.00 -2.73 1.65
CA TYR A 120 0.84 -3.17 0.87
C TYR A 120 0.00 -2.01 0.35
N PHE A 121 -0.61 -2.22 -0.82
CA PHE A 121 -1.59 -1.31 -1.41
C PHE A 121 -2.93 -2.04 -1.63
N PRO A 122 -3.72 -2.21 -0.56
CA PRO A 122 -5.04 -2.83 -0.63
C PRO A 122 -6.02 -2.00 -1.44
N MET A 123 -6.99 -2.66 -2.08
CA MET A 123 -8.15 -1.99 -2.67
C MET A 123 -9.01 -1.37 -1.56
N GLN A 124 -9.79 -0.36 -1.90
CA GLN A 124 -10.57 0.40 -0.92
C GLN A 124 -11.53 -0.48 -0.10
N ASP A 125 -12.21 -1.43 -0.72
CA ASP A 125 -13.14 -2.37 -0.07
C ASP A 125 -12.44 -3.28 0.95
N SER A 126 -11.18 -3.64 0.72
CA SER A 126 -10.42 -4.51 1.61
C SER A 126 -10.14 -3.89 2.99
N TYR A 127 -10.21 -2.58 3.12
CA TYR A 127 -10.06 -1.91 4.42
C TYR A 127 -11.27 -2.14 5.34
N GLU A 128 -12.47 -2.28 4.77
CA GLU A 128 -13.68 -2.62 5.54
C GLU A 128 -13.70 -4.10 5.91
N GLU A 129 -13.19 -4.97 5.03
CA GLU A 129 -13.07 -6.40 5.30
C GLU A 129 -12.00 -6.71 6.37
N GLY A 130 -10.99 -5.85 6.50
CA GLY A 130 -9.87 -6.03 7.41
C GLY A 130 -8.80 -6.97 6.85
N GLY A 131 -8.12 -7.70 7.73
CA GLY A 131 -7.02 -8.60 7.36
C GLY A 131 -5.65 -7.93 7.48
N TYR A 132 -4.61 -8.76 7.40
CA TYR A 132 -3.23 -8.35 7.69
C TYR A 132 -2.75 -7.18 6.79
N GLU A 133 -2.97 -7.28 5.50
CA GLU A 133 -2.47 -6.30 4.53
C GLU A 133 -3.14 -4.94 4.70
N ALA A 134 -4.46 -4.92 4.97
CA ALA A 134 -5.19 -3.68 5.20
C ALA A 134 -4.82 -3.04 6.55
N ARG A 135 -4.66 -3.85 7.60
CA ARG A 135 -4.31 -3.36 8.95
C ARG A 135 -2.87 -2.90 9.07
N SER A 136 -1.94 -3.56 8.36
CA SER A 136 -0.52 -3.21 8.33
C SER A 136 -0.16 -2.12 7.32
N SER A 137 -1.02 -1.85 6.33
CA SER A 137 -0.76 -0.83 5.31
C SER A 137 -0.51 0.54 5.94
N GLU A 138 0.55 1.22 5.51
CA GLU A 138 0.86 2.60 5.91
C GLU A 138 -0.06 3.63 5.25
N PHE A 139 -0.85 3.21 4.27
CA PHE A 139 -1.63 4.09 3.40
C PHE A 139 -3.12 4.00 3.67
N LYS A 140 -3.78 5.14 3.55
CA LYS A 140 -5.24 5.26 3.70
C LYS A 140 -5.96 4.53 2.57
N ALA A 141 -7.17 4.05 2.84
CA ALA A 141 -8.09 3.51 1.85
C ALA A 141 -8.20 4.42 0.62
N GLY A 142 -8.15 3.84 -0.58
CA GLY A 142 -8.08 4.57 -1.85
C GLY A 142 -6.66 4.62 -2.45
N VAL A 143 -5.62 4.13 -1.75
CA VAL A 143 -4.25 4.10 -2.28
C VAL A 143 -4.13 3.30 -3.58
N ALA A 144 -4.79 2.16 -3.67
CA ALA A 144 -4.76 1.30 -4.85
C ALA A 144 -5.40 1.99 -6.07
N GLU A 145 -6.53 2.65 -5.85
CA GLU A 145 -7.25 3.40 -6.87
C GLU A 145 -6.44 4.61 -7.36
N LEU A 146 -5.75 5.29 -6.45
CA LEU A 146 -4.84 6.39 -6.78
C LEU A 146 -3.64 5.90 -7.63
N ILE A 147 -3.06 4.74 -7.29
CA ILE A 147 -1.98 4.12 -8.07
C ILE A 147 -2.46 3.77 -9.49
N ILE A 148 -3.69 3.25 -9.63
CA ILE A 148 -4.27 2.96 -10.94
C ILE A 148 -4.40 4.25 -11.76
N GLU A 149 -4.97 5.30 -11.18
CA GLU A 149 -5.17 6.59 -11.85
C GLU A 149 -3.83 7.20 -12.29
N GLU A 150 -2.89 7.35 -11.39
CA GLU A 150 -1.59 7.95 -11.67
C GLU A 150 -0.74 7.08 -12.62
N GLY A 151 -0.80 5.75 -12.49
CA GLY A 151 -0.14 4.82 -13.40
C GLY A 151 -0.66 4.94 -14.84
N ARG A 152 -1.98 5.12 -15.01
CA ARG A 152 -2.58 5.37 -16.33
C ARG A 152 -2.12 6.71 -16.91
N LYS A 153 -2.12 7.79 -16.11
CA LYS A 153 -1.60 9.10 -16.54
C LYS A 153 -0.13 9.04 -16.94
N LEU A 154 0.68 8.20 -16.30
CA LEU A 154 2.07 7.99 -16.68
C LEU A 154 2.20 7.27 -18.00
N MET A 155 1.37 6.24 -18.25
CA MET A 155 1.38 5.53 -19.53
C MET A 155 1.01 6.42 -20.71
N GLU A 156 0.19 7.47 -20.53
CA GLU A 156 -0.14 8.45 -21.56
C GLU A 156 1.04 9.36 -21.92
N LYS A 157 2.00 9.52 -21.00
CA LYS A 157 3.16 10.43 -21.16
C LYS A 157 4.41 9.75 -21.69
N VAL A 158 4.42 8.42 -21.79
CA VAL A 158 5.61 7.66 -22.15
C VAL A 158 5.68 7.25 -23.62
#